data_6fe170a49fd7d63695eee98d1ee07c54
#
_entry.id   6fe170a49fd7d63695eee98d1ee07c54
#
_cell.length_a   1.000
_cell.length_b   1.000
_cell.length_c   1.000
_cell.angle_alpha   90.00
_cell.angle_beta   90.00
_cell.angle_gamma   90.00
#
_symmetry.space_group_name_H-M   'P 1'
#
loop_
_entity.id
_entity.type
_entity.pdbx_description
1 polymer ?
#
loop_
_entity_poly.entity_id
_entity_poly.type
_entity_poly.pdbx_seq_one_letter_code
_entity_poly.pdbx_strand_id
1 'polypeptide(L)'
;MRVVFWNIRAGGGGRAAAIARQIGAWEADAVALAEFRGTPPSGELARDLARLGLPYQSTTADPARPGVNGLLLASRWPLRRLRLPCAPSEPCRWLLARVLAPEPLALGVMHVPNRVGGRKYPFLDAVLTTARRRWATPVLLVGDTNSGRIGLDEEVPAFNRIEDGWMRELDEAGWTDAYRHLRGAARAYTWYSPNGGNGFRIDQAFLNRALRPRLRRFRYDWGRRPLGRPASDHAAMILDLER
;
A
#
# COMPACT_ATOMS: atom_id res chain seq x y z
N MET A 1 -8.17 -9.18 -12.00
CA MET A 1 -7.20 -9.35 -10.89
C MET A 1 -7.58 -8.41 -9.78
N ARG A 2 -7.76 -8.92 -8.55
CA ARG A 2 -8.02 -8.09 -7.36
C ARG A 2 -6.75 -7.92 -6.54
N VAL A 3 -6.37 -6.66 -6.31
CA VAL A 3 -5.23 -6.28 -5.47
C VAL A 3 -5.76 -5.62 -4.20
N VAL A 4 -5.26 -6.04 -3.04
CA VAL A 4 -5.57 -5.44 -1.75
C VAL A 4 -4.29 -4.86 -1.15
N PHE A 5 -4.34 -3.61 -0.68
CA PHE A 5 -3.32 -3.05 0.20
C PHE A 5 -3.92 -2.76 1.58
N TRP A 6 -3.18 -3.05 2.64
CA TRP A 6 -3.62 -2.71 3.99
C TRP A 6 -2.43 -2.43 4.92
N ASN A 7 -2.44 -1.31 5.60
CA ASN A 7 -1.59 -1.10 6.76
C ASN A 7 -2.23 -1.84 7.94
N ILE A 8 -1.55 -2.85 8.47
CA ILE A 8 -2.10 -3.75 9.50
C ILE A 8 -1.73 -3.37 10.93
N ARG A 9 -1.09 -2.22 11.11
CA ARG A 9 -0.64 -1.68 12.39
C ARG A 9 0.20 -2.67 13.22
N ALA A 10 1.49 -2.41 13.32
CA ALA A 10 2.42 -3.09 14.20
C ALA A 10 2.41 -4.63 14.09
N GLY A 11 2.41 -5.18 12.88
CA GLY A 11 2.48 -6.62 12.61
C GLY A 11 1.20 -7.39 12.90
N GLY A 12 0.09 -6.70 13.14
CA GLY A 12 -1.19 -7.33 13.46
C GLY A 12 -1.31 -7.86 14.89
N GLY A 13 -0.25 -8.41 15.49
CA GLY A 13 -0.26 -8.95 16.84
C GLY A 13 -1.41 -9.93 17.08
N GLY A 14 -2.16 -9.82 18.19
CA GLY A 14 -3.33 -10.63 18.46
C GLY A 14 -4.50 -10.50 17.48
N ARG A 15 -4.40 -9.56 16.50
CA ARG A 15 -5.41 -9.36 15.42
C ARG A 15 -5.09 -10.16 14.14
N ALA A 16 -3.95 -10.87 14.08
CA ALA A 16 -3.47 -11.56 12.88
C ALA A 16 -4.54 -12.48 12.25
N ALA A 17 -5.21 -13.31 13.06
CA ALA A 17 -6.28 -14.19 12.59
C ALA A 17 -7.52 -13.42 12.07
N ALA A 18 -7.87 -12.27 12.65
CA ALA A 18 -8.96 -11.43 12.17
C ALA A 18 -8.58 -10.75 10.85
N ILE A 19 -7.32 -10.32 10.70
CA ILE A 19 -6.77 -9.78 9.46
C ILE A 19 -6.82 -10.83 8.34
N ALA A 20 -6.35 -12.07 8.61
CA ALA A 20 -6.39 -13.16 7.63
C ALA A 20 -7.83 -13.46 7.16
N ARG A 21 -8.78 -13.58 8.09
CA ARG A 21 -10.21 -13.80 7.76
C ARG A 21 -10.78 -12.67 6.90
N GLN A 22 -10.43 -11.43 7.21
CA GLN A 22 -10.91 -10.28 6.45
C GLN A 22 -10.34 -10.26 5.03
N ILE A 23 -9.04 -10.56 4.87
CA ILE A 23 -8.40 -10.68 3.55
C ILE A 23 -9.04 -11.82 2.74
N GLY A 24 -9.32 -12.97 3.37
CA GLY A 24 -10.04 -14.07 2.74
C GLY A 24 -11.42 -13.66 2.22
N ALA A 25 -12.17 -12.88 3.00
CA ALA A 25 -13.49 -12.38 2.60
C ALA A 25 -13.43 -11.36 1.43
N TRP A 26 -12.28 -10.75 1.18
CA TRP A 26 -12.08 -9.88 0.03
C TRP A 26 -11.68 -10.62 -1.24
N GLU A 27 -11.37 -11.92 -1.17
CA GLU A 27 -11.02 -12.77 -2.32
C GLU A 27 -9.90 -12.18 -3.17
N ALA A 28 -8.82 -11.75 -2.53
CA ALA A 28 -7.70 -11.09 -3.19
C ALA A 28 -6.87 -12.06 -4.02
N ASP A 29 -6.40 -11.61 -5.19
CA ASP A 29 -5.41 -12.31 -6.00
C ASP A 29 -3.98 -11.92 -5.63
N ALA A 30 -3.79 -10.71 -5.10
CA ALA A 30 -2.53 -10.24 -4.51
C ALA A 30 -2.83 -9.33 -3.31
N VAL A 31 -2.03 -9.45 -2.26
CA VAL A 31 -2.14 -8.69 -1.02
C VAL A 31 -0.81 -8.03 -0.70
N ALA A 32 -0.84 -6.73 -0.49
CA ALA A 32 0.29 -5.93 -0.01
C ALA A 32 -0.02 -5.43 1.40
N LEU A 33 0.85 -5.71 2.35
CA LEU A 33 0.69 -5.28 3.74
C LEU A 33 1.81 -4.33 4.14
N ALA A 34 1.46 -3.21 4.75
CA ALA A 34 2.38 -2.34 5.46
C ALA A 34 2.35 -2.62 6.96
N GLU A 35 3.42 -2.25 7.63
CA GLU A 35 3.69 -2.55 9.04
C GLU A 35 3.71 -4.05 9.37
N PHE A 36 3.99 -4.90 8.41
CA PHE A 36 4.27 -6.31 8.63
C PHE A 36 5.62 -6.44 9.36
N ARG A 37 5.69 -7.34 10.36
CA ARG A 37 6.87 -7.44 11.23
C ARG A 37 7.46 -8.85 11.24
N GLY A 38 8.72 -8.98 11.66
CA GLY A 38 9.40 -10.26 11.89
C GLY A 38 8.97 -10.96 13.18
N THR A 39 7.68 -10.96 13.52
CA THR A 39 7.12 -11.53 14.76
C THR A 39 6.38 -12.84 14.50
N PRO A 40 6.23 -13.73 15.51
CA PRO A 40 5.46 -14.96 15.35
C PRO A 40 4.03 -14.75 14.83
N PRO A 41 3.22 -13.78 15.32
CA PRO A 41 1.89 -13.53 14.78
C PRO A 41 1.89 -13.11 13.30
N SER A 42 2.87 -12.31 12.86
CA SER A 42 3.01 -11.98 11.46
C SER A 42 3.38 -13.20 10.61
N GLY A 43 4.22 -14.10 11.14
CA GLY A 43 4.53 -15.38 10.50
C GLY A 43 3.30 -16.29 10.38
N GLU A 44 2.41 -16.31 11.36
CA GLU A 44 1.12 -17.01 11.30
C GLU A 44 0.22 -16.39 10.22
N LEU A 45 0.11 -15.06 10.19
CA LEU A 45 -0.63 -14.34 9.14
C LEU A 45 -0.11 -14.72 7.75
N ALA A 46 1.20 -14.78 7.55
CA ALA A 46 1.79 -15.18 6.26
C ALA A 46 1.39 -16.62 5.86
N ARG A 47 1.40 -17.55 6.83
CA ARG A 47 0.94 -18.94 6.60
C ARG A 47 -0.55 -19.01 6.26
N ASP A 48 -1.38 -18.22 6.95
CA ASP A 48 -2.82 -18.15 6.67
C ASP A 48 -3.09 -17.59 5.27
N LEU A 49 -2.36 -16.56 4.85
CA LEU A 49 -2.45 -16.05 3.48
C LEU A 49 -2.07 -17.11 2.44
N ALA A 50 -1.05 -17.94 2.72
CA ALA A 50 -0.70 -19.05 1.84
C ALA A 50 -1.84 -20.07 1.73
N ARG A 51 -2.50 -20.43 2.85
CA ARG A 51 -3.69 -21.31 2.87
C ARG A 51 -4.89 -20.71 2.12
N LEU A 52 -5.01 -19.39 2.10
CA LEU A 52 -6.03 -18.66 1.33
C LEU A 52 -5.72 -18.57 -0.17
N GLY A 53 -4.68 -19.27 -0.66
CA GLY A 53 -4.34 -19.30 -2.08
C GLY A 53 -3.34 -18.21 -2.52
N LEU A 54 -2.58 -17.63 -1.57
CA LEU A 54 -1.53 -16.64 -1.82
C LEU A 54 -0.15 -17.19 -1.39
N PRO A 55 0.33 -18.33 -1.97
CA PRO A 55 1.52 -19.00 -1.50
C PRO A 55 2.82 -18.29 -1.86
N TYR A 56 2.82 -17.47 -2.92
CA TYR A 56 4.01 -16.77 -3.36
C TYR A 56 4.16 -15.46 -2.58
N GLN A 57 5.21 -15.38 -1.76
CA GLN A 57 5.37 -14.26 -0.82
C GLN A 57 6.77 -13.66 -0.90
N SER A 58 6.85 -12.34 -0.72
CA SER A 58 8.08 -11.58 -0.58
C SER A 58 7.91 -10.57 0.56
N THR A 59 8.88 -10.51 1.46
CA THR A 59 8.81 -9.60 2.62
C THR A 59 10.11 -8.81 2.80
N THR A 60 10.00 -7.64 3.43
CA THR A 60 11.11 -6.85 3.92
C THR A 60 11.25 -6.92 5.45
N ALA A 61 10.35 -7.62 6.13
CA ALA A 61 10.43 -7.83 7.57
C ALA A 61 11.62 -8.75 7.91
N ASP A 62 12.29 -8.41 9.01
CA ASP A 62 13.49 -9.09 9.48
C ASP A 62 13.20 -9.70 10.86
N PRO A 63 13.25 -11.05 11.00
CA PRO A 63 13.07 -11.72 12.28
C PRO A 63 14.12 -11.34 13.34
N ALA A 64 15.32 -10.92 12.91
CA ALA A 64 16.36 -10.44 13.83
C ALA A 64 16.03 -9.05 14.41
N ARG A 65 15.09 -8.33 13.79
CA ARG A 65 14.63 -7.01 14.22
C ARG A 65 13.09 -6.96 14.30
N PRO A 66 12.45 -7.77 15.16
CA PRO A 66 11.01 -7.99 15.16
C PRO A 66 10.18 -6.73 15.46
N GLY A 67 10.77 -5.70 16.07
CA GLY A 67 10.10 -4.42 16.31
C GLY A 67 10.04 -3.49 15.09
N VAL A 68 10.80 -3.78 14.03
CA VAL A 68 10.86 -2.93 12.84
C VAL A 68 9.70 -3.23 11.90
N ASN A 69 8.97 -2.19 11.50
CA ASN A 69 7.91 -2.29 10.51
C ASN A 69 8.50 -2.54 9.13
N GLY A 70 8.06 -3.61 8.49
CA GLY A 70 8.38 -4.00 7.13
C GLY A 70 7.12 -4.09 6.27
N LEU A 71 7.27 -4.74 5.13
CA LEU A 71 6.23 -4.97 4.13
C LEU A 71 6.11 -6.47 3.84
N LEU A 72 4.91 -6.91 3.45
CA LEU A 72 4.67 -8.21 2.84
C LEU A 72 3.91 -8.00 1.53
N LEU A 73 4.34 -8.70 0.49
CA LEU A 73 3.57 -8.93 -0.72
C LEU A 73 3.31 -10.42 -0.84
N ALA A 74 2.04 -10.81 -0.90
CA ALA A 74 1.58 -12.18 -1.10
C ALA A 74 0.74 -12.25 -2.38
N SER A 75 0.88 -13.30 -3.18
CA SER A 75 0.24 -13.43 -4.48
C SER A 75 -0.17 -14.87 -4.77
N ARG A 76 -1.24 -15.02 -5.56
CA ARG A 76 -1.65 -16.27 -6.19
C ARG A 76 -0.63 -16.76 -7.21
N TRP A 77 0.15 -15.87 -7.82
CA TRP A 77 1.14 -16.18 -8.86
C TRP A 77 2.57 -15.92 -8.38
N PRO A 78 3.56 -16.56 -9.00
CA PRO A 78 4.96 -16.35 -8.66
C PRO A 78 5.37 -14.87 -8.66
N LEU A 79 6.26 -14.53 -7.75
CA LEU A 79 6.82 -13.20 -7.57
C LEU A 79 8.29 -13.18 -7.98
N ARG A 80 8.70 -12.19 -8.75
CA ARG A 80 10.10 -11.89 -9.03
C ARG A 80 10.45 -10.50 -8.50
N ARG A 81 11.23 -10.45 -7.43
CA ARG A 81 11.65 -9.18 -6.84
C ARG A 81 12.47 -8.35 -7.83
N LEU A 82 12.19 -7.07 -7.92
CA LEU A 82 12.89 -6.10 -8.75
C LEU A 82 13.68 -5.17 -7.84
N ARG A 83 14.94 -4.94 -8.19
CA ARG A 83 15.81 -3.96 -7.51
C ARG A 83 16.15 -2.87 -8.49
N LEU A 84 15.94 -1.62 -8.11
CA LEU A 84 16.24 -0.44 -8.91
C LEU A 84 17.26 0.42 -8.18
N PRO A 85 18.30 0.92 -8.86
CA PRO A 85 19.32 1.78 -8.22
C PRO A 85 18.72 3.06 -7.63
N CYS A 86 17.63 3.56 -8.21
CA CYS A 86 16.93 4.77 -7.76
C CYS A 86 15.82 4.51 -6.73
N ALA A 87 15.65 3.27 -6.26
CA ALA A 87 14.63 2.97 -5.25
C ALA A 87 14.96 3.64 -3.91
N PRO A 88 13.95 3.89 -3.06
CA PRO A 88 14.17 4.41 -1.71
C PRO A 88 15.21 3.60 -0.93
N SER A 89 16.08 4.30 -0.21
CA SER A 89 17.18 3.71 0.59
C SER A 89 16.70 3.00 1.85
N GLU A 90 15.42 3.15 2.23
CA GLU A 90 14.78 2.49 3.38
C GLU A 90 14.32 1.07 3.00
N PRO A 91 15.16 0.03 3.10
CA PRO A 91 14.88 -1.28 2.51
C PRO A 91 13.70 -2.01 3.17
N CYS A 92 13.36 -1.65 4.41
CA CYS A 92 12.19 -2.20 5.10
C CYS A 92 10.87 -1.56 4.65
N ARG A 93 10.91 -0.39 3.99
CA ARG A 93 9.74 0.42 3.62
C ARG A 93 9.42 0.45 2.13
N TRP A 94 10.21 -0.25 1.32
CA TRP A 94 10.03 -0.35 -0.12
C TRP A 94 10.20 -1.79 -0.60
N LEU A 95 9.23 -2.28 -1.36
CA LEU A 95 9.26 -3.59 -1.99
C LEU A 95 8.68 -3.47 -3.40
N LEU A 96 9.44 -3.87 -4.40
CA LEU A 96 8.97 -3.91 -5.78
C LEU A 96 9.16 -5.33 -6.33
N ALA A 97 8.09 -5.91 -6.88
CA ALA A 97 8.14 -7.23 -7.49
C ALA A 97 7.28 -7.30 -8.74
N ARG A 98 7.67 -8.12 -9.70
CA ARG A 98 6.82 -8.54 -10.81
C ARG A 98 5.95 -9.69 -10.35
N VAL A 99 4.64 -9.54 -10.49
CA VAL A 99 3.63 -10.59 -10.33
C VAL A 99 3.50 -11.28 -11.68
N LEU A 100 3.83 -12.59 -11.73
CA LEU A 100 3.82 -13.39 -12.97
C LEU A 100 2.43 -14.00 -13.22
N ALA A 101 1.40 -13.16 -13.15
CA ALA A 101 0.04 -13.49 -13.54
C ALA A 101 -0.06 -13.72 -15.06
N PRO A 102 -1.18 -14.29 -15.59
CA PRO A 102 -1.39 -14.37 -17.04
C PRO A 102 -1.17 -13.05 -17.77
N GLU A 103 -1.59 -11.95 -17.16
CA GLU A 103 -1.22 -10.59 -17.56
C GLU A 103 -0.33 -9.96 -16.49
N PRO A 104 1.00 -10.03 -16.66
CA PRO A 104 1.93 -9.65 -15.63
C PRO A 104 1.95 -8.14 -15.40
N LEU A 105 2.19 -7.75 -14.15
CA LEU A 105 2.43 -6.37 -13.77
C LEU A 105 3.54 -6.26 -12.72
N ALA A 106 4.17 -5.11 -12.61
CA ALA A 106 5.02 -4.80 -11.48
C ALA A 106 4.16 -4.17 -10.37
N LEU A 107 4.32 -4.67 -9.15
CA LEU A 107 3.64 -4.16 -7.95
C LEU A 107 4.67 -3.64 -6.97
N GLY A 108 4.64 -2.32 -6.74
CA GLY A 108 5.44 -1.63 -5.74
C GLY A 108 4.61 -1.39 -4.48
N VAL A 109 5.19 -1.76 -3.34
CA VAL A 109 4.59 -1.56 -2.02
C VAL A 109 5.47 -0.58 -1.26
N MET A 110 4.88 0.44 -0.68
CA MET A 110 5.59 1.46 0.09
C MET A 110 4.90 1.77 1.42
N HIS A 111 5.72 2.12 2.41
CA HIS A 111 5.29 2.72 3.66
C HIS A 111 6.18 3.94 3.90
N VAL A 112 5.75 5.08 3.42
CA VAL A 112 6.49 6.34 3.49
C VAL A 112 6.72 6.71 4.96
N PRO A 113 7.94 7.08 5.38
CA PRO A 113 8.17 7.58 6.73
C PRO A 113 7.29 8.78 7.07
N ASN A 114 6.94 8.94 8.34
CA ASN A 114 6.35 10.18 8.81
C ASN A 114 7.39 11.32 8.79
N ARG A 115 6.97 12.57 9.13
CA ARG A 115 7.87 13.74 9.09
C ARG A 115 9.01 13.70 10.12
N VAL A 116 8.89 12.86 11.15
CA VAL A 116 9.89 12.77 12.22
C VAL A 116 11.15 12.09 11.70
N GLY A 117 12.30 12.69 11.93
CA GLY A 117 13.61 12.10 11.59
C GLY A 117 14.10 12.37 10.16
N GLY A 118 13.49 13.31 9.42
CA GLY A 118 14.02 13.82 8.14
C GLY A 118 14.04 12.84 6.96
N ARG A 119 13.51 11.62 7.13
CA ARG A 119 13.57 10.55 6.11
C ARG A 119 12.45 10.60 5.07
N LYS A 120 11.37 11.34 5.35
CA LYS A 120 10.18 11.37 4.50
C LYS A 120 10.47 11.92 3.11
N TYR A 121 11.03 13.09 3.03
CA TYR A 121 11.21 13.77 1.73
C TYR A 121 12.22 13.07 0.82
N PRO A 122 13.41 12.63 1.30
CA PRO A 122 14.28 11.79 0.48
C PRO A 122 13.61 10.50 -0.01
N PHE A 123 12.70 9.91 0.79
CA PHE A 123 11.93 8.76 0.36
C PHE A 123 10.96 9.13 -0.78
N LEU A 124 10.21 10.23 -0.65
CA LEU A 124 9.30 10.73 -1.68
C LEU A 124 10.03 11.03 -2.98
N ASP A 125 11.21 11.67 -2.91
CA ASP A 125 12.05 11.97 -4.07
C ASP A 125 12.52 10.69 -4.80
N ALA A 126 12.90 9.66 -4.05
CA ALA A 126 13.31 8.38 -4.62
C ALA A 126 12.12 7.64 -5.28
N VAL A 127 10.92 7.69 -4.67
CA VAL A 127 9.69 7.15 -5.30
C VAL A 127 9.41 7.90 -6.60
N LEU A 128 9.49 9.22 -6.61
CA LEU A 128 9.27 10.05 -7.80
C LEU A 128 10.31 9.76 -8.89
N THR A 129 11.58 9.62 -8.52
CA THR A 129 12.66 9.21 -9.44
C THR A 129 12.37 7.85 -10.05
N THR A 130 11.88 6.91 -9.23
CA THR A 130 11.43 5.59 -9.70
C THR A 130 10.24 5.70 -10.65
N ALA A 131 9.27 6.57 -10.34
CA ALA A 131 8.08 6.80 -11.16
C ALA A 131 8.41 7.43 -12.53
N ARG A 132 9.38 8.35 -12.58
CA ARG A 132 9.84 9.01 -13.82
C ARG A 132 10.61 8.11 -14.80
N ARG A 133 10.96 6.88 -14.39
CA ARG A 133 11.57 5.92 -15.30
C ARG A 133 10.61 5.54 -16.44
N ARG A 134 11.17 5.18 -17.59
CA ARG A 134 10.37 4.59 -18.68
C ARG A 134 9.93 3.17 -18.28
N TRP A 135 8.66 3.02 -17.98
CA TRP A 135 8.04 1.75 -17.72
C TRP A 135 7.33 1.23 -18.97
N ALA A 136 7.91 0.21 -19.62
CA ALA A 136 7.31 -0.44 -20.79
C ALA A 136 6.19 -1.43 -20.43
N THR A 137 5.99 -1.69 -19.13
CA THR A 137 5.02 -2.68 -18.61
C THR A 137 4.05 -2.03 -17.63
N PRO A 138 2.87 -2.63 -17.40
CA PRO A 138 1.95 -2.19 -16.36
C PRO A 138 2.61 -2.17 -14.98
N VAL A 139 2.44 -1.07 -14.25
CA VAL A 139 2.97 -0.89 -12.89
C VAL A 139 1.89 -0.29 -12.00
N LEU A 140 1.75 -0.88 -10.82
CA LEU A 140 0.94 -0.39 -9.71
C LEU A 140 1.85 -0.08 -8.53
N LEU A 141 1.77 1.13 -7.98
CA LEU A 141 2.35 1.48 -6.69
C LEU A 141 1.23 1.61 -5.67
N VAL A 142 1.35 0.94 -4.54
CA VAL A 142 0.38 1.02 -3.43
C VAL A 142 1.11 1.29 -2.13
N GLY A 143 0.48 2.02 -1.22
CA GLY A 143 1.11 2.21 0.08
C GLY A 143 0.40 3.20 0.98
N ASP A 144 0.85 3.16 2.24
CA ASP A 144 0.68 4.26 3.18
C ASP A 144 1.71 5.33 2.83
N THR A 145 1.24 6.42 2.23
CA THR A 145 2.09 7.52 1.76
C THR A 145 2.39 8.54 2.83
N ASN A 146 1.66 8.50 3.95
CA ASN A 146 1.72 9.55 4.98
C ASN A 146 1.63 10.96 4.38
N SER A 147 1.11 11.12 3.17
CA SER A 147 1.07 12.34 2.37
C SER A 147 -0.24 12.42 1.59
N GLY A 148 -0.64 13.63 1.18
CA GLY A 148 -1.85 13.84 0.41
C GLY A 148 -1.94 15.26 -0.16
N ARG A 149 -3.02 15.51 -0.90
CA ARG A 149 -3.36 16.81 -1.49
C ARG A 149 -3.99 17.72 -0.43
N ILE A 150 -3.45 18.91 -0.28
CA ILE A 150 -3.99 19.93 0.63
C ILE A 150 -5.47 20.19 0.33
N GLY A 151 -6.30 20.18 1.38
CA GLY A 151 -7.74 20.44 1.32
C GLY A 151 -8.58 19.38 0.63
N LEU A 152 -7.94 18.28 0.13
CA LEU A 152 -8.62 17.22 -0.60
C LEU A 152 -8.49 15.84 0.08
N ASP A 153 -7.30 15.54 0.60
CA ASP A 153 -6.98 14.26 1.24
C ASP A 153 -6.90 14.35 2.77
N GLU A 154 -7.38 15.46 3.31
CA GLU A 154 -7.44 15.75 4.74
C GLU A 154 -8.76 16.44 5.08
N GLU A 155 -9.23 16.23 6.29
CA GLU A 155 -10.47 16.86 6.78
C GLU A 155 -10.20 18.30 7.22
N VAL A 156 -9.13 18.49 7.98
CA VAL A 156 -8.60 19.79 8.40
C VAL A 156 -7.17 19.92 7.90
N PRO A 157 -6.75 21.10 7.36
CA PRO A 157 -5.42 21.29 6.78
C PRO A 157 -4.28 20.87 7.72
N ALA A 158 -3.45 19.95 7.26
CA ALA A 158 -2.28 19.42 7.98
C ALA A 158 -1.13 19.02 7.04
N PHE A 159 -1.43 18.72 5.78
CA PHE A 159 -0.40 18.49 4.75
C PHE A 159 0.30 19.80 4.40
N ASN A 160 1.53 19.70 3.91
CA ASN A 160 2.31 20.84 3.47
C ASN A 160 2.50 20.85 1.94
N ARG A 161 3.08 21.94 1.43
CA ARG A 161 3.28 22.15 0.00
C ARG A 161 4.19 21.10 -0.66
N ILE A 162 5.14 20.53 0.08
CA ILE A 162 6.03 19.48 -0.45
C ILE A 162 5.25 18.19 -0.70
N GLU A 163 4.39 17.81 0.24
CA GLU A 163 3.55 16.62 0.14
C GLU A 163 2.49 16.75 -0.97
N ASP A 164 1.82 17.90 -1.06
CA ASP A 164 0.89 18.22 -2.16
C ASP A 164 1.62 18.28 -3.52
N GLY A 165 2.81 18.89 -3.56
CA GLY A 165 3.66 18.95 -4.74
C GLY A 165 4.05 17.58 -5.26
N TRP A 166 4.48 16.68 -4.37
CA TRP A 166 4.83 15.30 -4.73
C TRP A 166 3.67 14.56 -5.41
N MET A 167 2.44 14.74 -4.95
CA MET A 167 1.26 14.16 -5.59
C MET A 167 1.05 14.69 -7.01
N ARG A 168 1.27 16.00 -7.22
CA ARG A 168 1.17 16.63 -8.55
C ARG A 168 2.26 16.13 -9.49
N GLU A 169 3.48 16.04 -8.99
CA GLU A 169 4.62 15.56 -9.77
C GLU A 169 4.48 14.09 -10.19
N LEU A 170 3.81 13.24 -9.39
CA LEU A 170 3.43 11.89 -9.81
C LEU A 170 2.44 11.91 -10.98
N ASP A 171 1.43 12.78 -10.92
CA ASP A 171 0.46 12.94 -12.02
C ASP A 171 1.13 13.45 -13.28
N GLU A 172 1.99 14.46 -13.20
CA GLU A 172 2.82 15.00 -14.28
C GLU A 172 3.75 13.92 -14.88
N ALA A 173 4.27 13.02 -14.05
CA ALA A 173 5.05 11.87 -14.51
C ALA A 173 4.20 10.77 -15.17
N GLY A 174 2.88 10.97 -15.26
CA GLY A 174 1.93 10.08 -15.92
C GLY A 174 1.39 8.96 -15.03
N TRP A 175 1.47 9.14 -13.71
CA TRP A 175 0.88 8.23 -12.74
C TRP A 175 -0.47 8.74 -12.28
N THR A 176 -1.46 7.88 -12.31
CA THR A 176 -2.85 8.20 -11.99
C THR A 176 -3.20 7.66 -10.61
N ASP A 177 -3.62 8.53 -9.70
CA ASP A 177 -4.24 8.10 -8.44
C ASP A 177 -5.54 7.36 -8.74
N ALA A 178 -5.61 6.09 -8.35
CA ALA A 178 -6.74 5.20 -8.64
C ALA A 178 -8.08 5.72 -8.09
N TYR A 179 -8.06 6.23 -6.85
CA TYR A 179 -9.26 6.78 -6.24
C TYR A 179 -9.72 8.05 -6.96
N ARG A 180 -8.80 8.97 -7.21
CA ARG A 180 -9.11 10.24 -7.90
C ARG A 180 -9.59 10.02 -9.32
N HIS A 181 -9.05 9.04 -10.02
CA HIS A 181 -9.49 8.67 -11.37
C HIS A 181 -10.96 8.27 -11.43
N LEU A 182 -11.43 7.52 -10.44
CA LEU A 182 -12.81 6.99 -10.42
C LEU A 182 -13.80 7.86 -9.63
N ARG A 183 -13.32 8.70 -8.71
CA ARG A 183 -14.16 9.42 -7.75
C ARG A 183 -13.95 10.94 -7.78
N GLY A 184 -13.03 11.45 -8.60
CA GLY A 184 -12.72 12.88 -8.70
C GLY A 184 -12.37 13.47 -7.35
N ALA A 185 -13.02 14.55 -6.97
CA ALA A 185 -12.79 15.29 -5.73
C ALA A 185 -13.54 14.71 -4.51
N ALA A 186 -14.21 13.55 -4.63
CA ALA A 186 -14.92 12.96 -3.49
C ALA A 186 -13.97 12.74 -2.30
N ARG A 187 -14.42 13.09 -1.10
CA ARG A 187 -13.65 12.90 0.12
C ARG A 187 -13.75 11.45 0.60
N ALA A 188 -12.64 10.91 1.06
CA ALA A 188 -12.56 9.65 1.77
C ALA A 188 -11.36 9.71 2.72
N TYR A 189 -11.49 9.10 3.87
CA TYR A 189 -10.41 9.04 4.85
C TYR A 189 -10.08 7.58 5.13
N THR A 190 -8.78 7.26 5.19
CA THR A 190 -8.28 5.90 5.42
C THR A 190 -7.68 5.74 6.80
N TRP A 191 -7.41 6.84 7.47
CA TRP A 191 -6.88 6.88 8.81
C TRP A 191 -7.36 8.15 9.53
N TYR A 192 -7.53 8.06 10.84
CA TYR A 192 -7.89 9.19 11.71
C TYR A 192 -6.82 9.42 12.76
N SER A 193 -6.39 10.68 12.90
CA SER A 193 -5.41 11.07 13.91
C SER A 193 -5.91 10.77 15.33
N PRO A 194 -5.13 10.06 16.17
CA PRO A 194 -5.51 9.79 17.54
C PRO A 194 -5.63 11.05 18.41
N ASN A 195 -4.96 12.13 18.03
CA ASN A 195 -4.88 13.39 18.78
C ASN A 195 -5.90 14.46 18.35
N GLY A 196 -7.00 14.09 17.75
CA GLY A 196 -7.98 15.11 17.32
C GLY A 196 -9.01 14.60 16.35
N GLY A 197 -8.92 13.31 15.97
CA GLY A 197 -9.88 12.70 15.08
C GLY A 197 -9.83 13.19 13.64
N ASN A 198 -8.85 14.03 13.26
CA ASN A 198 -8.72 14.52 11.90
C ASN A 198 -8.53 13.37 10.91
N GLY A 199 -9.37 13.31 9.88
CA GLY A 199 -9.37 12.27 8.86
C GLY A 199 -8.38 12.56 7.74
N PHE A 200 -7.66 11.50 7.31
CA PHE A 200 -6.66 11.56 6.24
C PHE A 200 -6.84 10.41 5.26
N ARG A 201 -6.70 10.69 3.97
CA ARG A 201 -6.55 9.69 2.92
C ARG A 201 -5.05 9.51 2.62
N ILE A 202 -4.39 8.69 3.39
CA ILE A 202 -2.94 8.43 3.28
C ILE A 202 -2.60 7.08 2.67
N ASP A 203 -3.56 6.17 2.57
CA ASP A 203 -3.40 4.92 1.84
C ASP A 203 -3.81 5.14 0.39
N GLN A 204 -2.85 5.00 -0.55
CA GLN A 204 -3.03 5.44 -1.93
C GLN A 204 -2.49 4.42 -2.93
N ALA A 205 -3.05 4.43 -4.13
CA ALA A 205 -2.65 3.57 -5.24
C ALA A 205 -2.45 4.40 -6.51
N PHE A 206 -1.32 4.22 -7.16
CA PHE A 206 -0.95 4.92 -8.38
C PHE A 206 -0.70 3.93 -9.51
N LEU A 207 -1.35 4.16 -10.67
CA LEU A 207 -1.21 3.37 -11.88
C LEU A 207 -0.42 4.15 -12.90
N ASN A 208 0.56 3.50 -13.55
CA ASN A 208 1.19 4.11 -14.71
C ASN A 208 0.24 4.10 -15.93
N ARG A 209 0.62 4.80 -16.99
CA ARG A 209 -0.19 4.91 -18.23
C ARG A 209 -0.58 3.56 -18.83
N ALA A 210 0.29 2.54 -18.72
CA ALA A 210 0.05 1.21 -19.28
C ALA A 210 -0.99 0.41 -18.44
N LEU A 211 -1.06 0.66 -17.13
CA LEU A 211 -2.00 -0.04 -16.25
C LEU A 211 -3.35 0.67 -16.11
N ARG A 212 -3.38 2.01 -16.22
CA ARG A 212 -4.59 2.83 -16.01
C ARG A 212 -5.83 2.30 -16.73
N PRO A 213 -5.78 1.89 -18.03
CA PRO A 213 -6.98 1.41 -18.74
C PRO A 213 -7.60 0.15 -18.14
N ARG A 214 -6.83 -0.62 -17.35
CA ARG A 214 -7.28 -1.87 -16.70
C ARG A 214 -8.01 -1.63 -15.38
N LEU A 215 -7.99 -0.42 -14.80
CA LEU A 215 -8.68 -0.13 -13.55
C LEU A 215 -10.20 -0.13 -13.78
N ARG A 216 -10.92 -1.05 -13.07
CA ARG A 216 -12.37 -1.18 -13.16
C ARG A 216 -13.08 -0.69 -11.90
N ARG A 217 -12.54 -1.02 -10.72
CA ARG A 217 -13.14 -0.63 -9.43
C ARG A 217 -12.05 -0.25 -8.44
N PHE A 218 -12.41 0.66 -7.56
CA PHE A 218 -11.62 1.02 -6.39
C PHE A 218 -12.57 1.30 -5.23
N ARG A 219 -12.25 0.77 -4.04
CA ARG A 219 -12.94 1.11 -2.81
C ARG A 219 -12.01 1.05 -1.61
N TYR A 220 -12.32 1.83 -0.61
CA TYR A 220 -11.81 1.66 0.75
C TYR A 220 -12.75 0.79 1.55
N ASP A 221 -12.20 -0.03 2.45
CA ASP A 221 -12.97 -0.95 3.29
C ASP A 221 -12.33 -1.02 4.67
N TRP A 222 -13.07 -0.63 5.69
CA TRP A 222 -12.63 -0.68 7.07
C TRP A 222 -12.65 -2.09 7.67
N GLY A 223 -13.12 -3.07 6.91
CA GLY A 223 -13.30 -4.45 7.34
C GLY A 223 -14.44 -4.62 8.34
N ARG A 224 -14.73 -5.88 8.63
CA ARG A 224 -15.69 -6.22 9.70
C ARG A 224 -15.06 -5.88 11.06
N ARG A 225 -15.87 -5.39 11.97
CA ARG A 225 -15.49 -5.03 13.34
C ARG A 225 -16.01 -6.11 14.33
N PRO A 226 -15.30 -7.23 14.53
CA PRO A 226 -15.67 -8.18 15.57
C PRO A 226 -15.63 -7.45 16.91
N LEU A 227 -16.71 -7.52 17.70
CA LEU A 227 -16.81 -6.85 19.00
C LEU A 227 -16.58 -5.32 18.95
N GLY A 228 -16.94 -4.65 17.83
CA GLY A 228 -16.85 -3.19 17.71
C GLY A 228 -15.43 -2.62 17.50
N ARG A 229 -14.38 -3.45 17.46
CA ARG A 229 -12.99 -3.01 17.23
C ARG A 229 -12.52 -3.34 15.81
N PRO A 230 -11.99 -2.38 15.05
CA PRO A 230 -11.44 -2.65 13.72
C PRO A 230 -10.18 -3.52 13.84
N ALA A 231 -9.94 -4.36 12.80
CA ALA A 231 -8.72 -5.17 12.72
C ALA A 231 -7.48 -4.31 12.47
N SER A 232 -7.62 -3.11 11.91
CA SER A 232 -6.60 -2.07 11.82
C SER A 232 -7.21 -0.69 12.06
N ASP A 233 -6.38 0.30 12.37
CA ASP A 233 -6.71 1.71 12.41
C ASP A 233 -6.65 2.38 11.02
N HIS A 234 -6.30 1.61 9.98
CA HIS A 234 -6.39 2.00 8.59
C HIS A 234 -7.49 1.24 7.85
N ALA A 235 -8.12 1.89 6.89
CA ALA A 235 -8.94 1.23 5.88
C ALA A 235 -8.05 0.50 4.86
N ALA A 236 -8.48 -0.66 4.38
CA ALA A 236 -7.84 -1.32 3.26
C ALA A 236 -8.22 -0.65 1.93
N MET A 237 -7.31 -0.66 0.96
CA MET A 237 -7.60 -0.37 -0.45
C MET A 237 -7.87 -1.67 -1.20
N ILE A 238 -8.93 -1.69 -1.99
CA ILE A 238 -9.29 -2.83 -2.84
C ILE A 238 -9.45 -2.34 -4.27
N LEU A 239 -8.63 -2.85 -5.16
CA LEU A 239 -8.60 -2.52 -6.58
C LEU A 239 -8.98 -3.75 -7.41
N ASP A 240 -9.91 -3.59 -8.35
CA ASP A 240 -10.20 -4.59 -9.38
C ASP A 240 -9.62 -4.12 -10.71
N LEU A 241 -8.68 -4.89 -11.23
CA LEU A 241 -8.04 -4.71 -12.54
C LEU A 241 -8.63 -5.72 -13.53
N GLU A 242 -8.93 -5.27 -14.74
CA GLU A 242 -9.30 -6.15 -15.83
C GLU A 242 -8.14 -7.11 -16.17
N ARG A 243 -8.51 -8.30 -16.63
CA ARG A 243 -7.58 -9.28 -17.18
C ARG A 243 -7.30 -8.96 -18.62
#